data_74564c9a6627d347f431d51cbd10d71e
#
_entry.id   74564c9a6627d347f431d51cbd10d71e
#
_cell.length_a   1.000
_cell.length_b   1.000
_cell.length_c   1.000
_cell.angle_alpha   90.00
_cell.angle_beta   90.00
_cell.angle_gamma   90.00
#
_symmetry.space_group_name_H-M   'P 1'
#
loop_
_entity.id
_entity.type
_entity.pdbx_description
1 polymer ?
#
loop_
_entity_poly.entity_id
_entity_poly.type
_entity_poly.pdbx_seq_one_letter_code
_entity_poly.pdbx_strand_id
1 'polypeptide(L)'
;EGEHGEEEHEDGHGHEEGPTVFSNEATELSVSLDLSSGERIRRVVLNHAMEEISIIGEEAFMAPVDSTETTLGFFSSDDVGFATLDIGLRFDQIERDGFIAEMHHEEDHDDDHDEDHEGDHDEDHEGDHDEDHEGDHDEAMEYDPFSFSDEVFSAAATLRRDLNEHASLSLGLASVSKTPSAVELFMNGEHLASSRYEVGDVNLDTERSDNIDLAFTFDSHNWFGSAAVYYNRVDNYIYLRDELEEEHAAHMDEDHEDEHGEHGDHGGLILSEYTQQDADFTGYEIEVGARFALPRGEFEVTLGRDEVDAEFTDGRAVPRIVPARNMLTARYTLDDFSAKLLVKDVERQTDVAMGETVTEGFTLVNADASWSYGFNDSTRLTLTAFARNLTDEVSRNHTSFVKDQVPLPGRNIGVRVRLAF
;
A
#
# COMPACT_ATOMS: atom_id res chain seq x y z
N GLU A 1 36.32 -54.78 30.62
CA GLU A 1 36.25 -54.16 29.33
C GLU A 1 34.75 -53.99 29.08
N GLY A 2 34.23 -52.75 29.35
CA GLY A 2 32.87 -52.34 29.14
C GLY A 2 32.88 -51.07 28.29
N GLU A 3 32.41 -51.19 27.08
CA GLU A 3 32.17 -50.08 26.16
C GLU A 3 30.93 -49.33 26.62
N HIS A 4 31.10 -48.05 26.97
CA HIS A 4 30.00 -47.09 27.13
C HIS A 4 29.69 -46.53 25.77
N GLY A 5 28.49 -46.86 25.23
CA GLY A 5 27.90 -46.20 24.09
C GLY A 5 27.44 -44.81 24.51
N GLU A 6 27.96 -43.79 23.85
CA GLU A 6 27.46 -42.42 23.89
C GLU A 6 26.18 -42.39 23.04
N GLU A 7 25.01 -42.27 23.68
CA GLU A 7 23.75 -41.93 23.00
C GLU A 7 23.73 -40.41 22.83
N GLU A 8 24.00 -39.96 21.61
CA GLU A 8 23.74 -38.57 21.18
C GLU A 8 22.22 -38.35 21.16
N HIS A 9 21.70 -37.63 22.15
CA HIS A 9 20.37 -37.08 22.10
C HIS A 9 20.40 -35.89 21.13
N GLU A 10 20.01 -36.10 19.88
CA GLU A 10 19.56 -35.05 18.98
C GLU A 10 18.15 -34.64 19.42
N ASP A 11 18.03 -33.74 20.38
CA ASP A 11 16.81 -33.01 20.65
C ASP A 11 16.66 -31.89 19.62
N GLY A 12 16.35 -32.26 18.40
CA GLY A 12 15.87 -31.38 17.37
C GLY A 12 14.37 -31.13 17.58
N HIS A 13 13.99 -30.21 18.44
CA HIS A 13 12.67 -29.60 18.43
C HIS A 13 12.58 -28.71 17.18
N GLY A 14 12.48 -29.31 16.00
CA GLY A 14 12.02 -28.62 14.81
C GLY A 14 10.53 -28.36 14.98
N HIS A 15 10.17 -27.16 15.36
CA HIS A 15 8.83 -26.68 15.17
C HIS A 15 8.57 -26.72 13.65
N GLU A 16 7.67 -27.59 13.20
CA GLU A 16 7.16 -27.52 11.83
C GLU A 16 6.36 -26.22 11.75
N GLU A 17 6.99 -25.16 11.28
CA GLU A 17 6.35 -23.88 10.99
C GLU A 17 5.19 -24.14 10.02
N GLY A 18 3.99 -23.97 10.51
CA GLY A 18 2.77 -24.08 9.72
C GLY A 18 2.69 -22.91 8.73
N PRO A 19 2.03 -23.08 7.57
CA PRO A 19 1.88 -21.96 6.64
C PRO A 19 0.99 -20.87 7.26
N THR A 20 1.40 -19.60 7.14
CA THR A 20 0.55 -18.46 7.46
C THR A 20 -0.57 -18.34 6.44
N VAL A 21 -1.81 -18.28 6.91
CA VAL A 21 -3.02 -18.22 6.10
C VAL A 21 -3.65 -16.83 6.22
N PHE A 22 -3.69 -16.13 5.09
CA PHE A 22 -4.42 -14.88 4.95
C PHE A 22 -5.83 -15.18 4.46
N SER A 23 -6.85 -14.71 5.18
CA SER A 23 -8.25 -14.80 4.78
C SER A 23 -8.85 -13.39 4.71
N ASN A 24 -9.62 -13.15 3.66
CA ASN A 24 -10.44 -11.96 3.52
C ASN A 24 -11.81 -12.42 2.99
N GLU A 25 -12.83 -12.32 3.82
CA GLU A 25 -14.21 -12.64 3.47
C GLU A 25 -15.04 -11.36 3.44
N ALA A 26 -15.60 -11.02 2.28
CA ALA A 26 -16.41 -9.81 2.13
C ALA A 26 -17.79 -10.11 1.58
N THR A 27 -18.80 -9.42 2.13
CA THR A 27 -20.17 -9.40 1.64
C THR A 27 -20.59 -7.97 1.34
N GLU A 28 -21.01 -7.70 0.10
CA GLU A 28 -21.41 -6.37 -0.32
C GLU A 28 -22.83 -6.39 -0.90
N LEU A 29 -23.65 -5.41 -0.48
CA LEU A 29 -24.96 -5.12 -1.04
C LEU A 29 -25.00 -3.69 -1.58
N SER A 30 -25.19 -3.56 -2.88
CA SER A 30 -25.29 -2.24 -3.54
C SER A 30 -26.65 -2.04 -4.20
N VAL A 31 -27.25 -0.88 -3.98
CA VAL A 31 -28.47 -0.43 -4.64
C VAL A 31 -28.19 0.89 -5.34
N SER A 32 -28.43 0.94 -6.66
CA SER A 32 -28.27 2.15 -7.46
C SER A 32 -29.62 2.59 -8.04
N LEU A 33 -29.95 3.88 -7.85
CA LEU A 33 -31.13 4.51 -8.41
C LEU A 33 -30.69 5.53 -9.46
N ASP A 34 -31.06 5.27 -10.73
CA ASP A 34 -30.83 6.18 -11.84
C ASP A 34 -32.05 7.14 -11.97
N LEU A 35 -31.80 8.42 -11.75
CA LEU A 35 -32.78 9.52 -11.84
C LEU A 35 -32.50 10.41 -13.05
N SER A 36 -31.72 9.92 -14.01
CA SER A 36 -31.33 10.67 -15.21
C SER A 36 -32.54 11.04 -16.06
N SER A 37 -32.50 12.21 -16.66
CA SER A 37 -33.57 12.71 -17.54
C SER A 37 -33.03 13.62 -18.64
N GLY A 38 -33.22 13.26 -19.91
CA GLY A 38 -32.63 13.94 -21.04
C GLY A 38 -31.10 13.87 -21.02
N GLU A 39 -30.45 15.01 -21.08
CA GLU A 39 -28.97 15.12 -21.02
C GLU A 39 -28.43 15.20 -19.60
N ARG A 40 -29.32 15.23 -18.59
CA ARG A 40 -28.92 15.28 -17.18
C ARG A 40 -28.75 13.88 -16.61
N ILE A 41 -27.58 13.59 -16.10
CA ILE A 41 -27.28 12.33 -15.41
C ILE A 41 -27.38 12.58 -13.90
N ARG A 42 -28.17 11.76 -13.21
CA ARG A 42 -28.25 11.77 -11.74
C ARG A 42 -28.37 10.37 -11.21
N ARG A 43 -27.51 10.05 -10.27
CA ARG A 43 -27.47 8.72 -9.65
C ARG A 43 -27.34 8.84 -8.16
N VAL A 44 -28.09 8.02 -7.44
CA VAL A 44 -27.93 7.79 -5.99
C VAL A 44 -27.52 6.35 -5.80
N VAL A 45 -26.56 6.11 -4.95
CA VAL A 45 -26.05 4.77 -4.61
C VAL A 45 -26.08 4.59 -3.10
N LEU A 46 -26.63 3.49 -2.64
CA LEU A 46 -26.49 3.02 -1.27
C LEU A 46 -25.69 1.72 -1.31
N ASN A 47 -24.59 1.68 -0.59
CA ASN A 47 -23.75 0.52 -0.46
C ASN A 47 -23.60 0.12 1.00
N HIS A 48 -23.59 -1.19 1.29
CA HIS A 48 -23.31 -1.74 2.61
C HIS A 48 -22.39 -2.93 2.43
N ALA A 49 -21.19 -2.84 3.02
CA ALA A 49 -20.15 -3.86 2.97
C ALA A 49 -19.81 -4.33 4.39
N MET A 50 -19.60 -5.63 4.52
CA MET A 50 -19.06 -6.28 5.71
C MET A 50 -17.85 -7.07 5.26
N GLU A 51 -16.74 -6.94 5.95
CA GLU A 51 -15.47 -7.57 5.64
C GLU A 51 -14.86 -8.13 6.91
N GLU A 52 -14.40 -9.36 6.85
CA GLU A 52 -13.60 -10.01 7.89
C GLU A 52 -12.21 -10.29 7.33
N ILE A 53 -11.18 -9.74 7.99
CA ILE A 53 -9.78 -9.98 7.67
C ILE A 53 -9.17 -10.78 8.80
N SER A 54 -8.53 -11.91 8.49
CA SER A 54 -7.80 -12.71 9.48
C SER A 54 -6.47 -13.20 8.91
N ILE A 55 -5.46 -13.23 9.79
CA ILE A 55 -4.13 -13.76 9.51
C ILE A 55 -3.83 -14.78 10.60
N ILE A 56 -3.73 -16.05 10.24
CA ILE A 56 -3.57 -17.16 11.17
C ILE A 56 -2.32 -17.94 10.81
N GLY A 57 -1.45 -18.20 11.79
CA GLY A 57 -0.18 -18.91 11.62
C GLY A 57 0.90 -18.32 12.50
N GLU A 58 2.11 -18.86 12.43
CA GLU A 58 3.24 -18.42 13.25
C GLU A 58 3.72 -17.00 12.90
N GLU A 59 3.48 -16.56 11.64
CA GLU A 59 3.74 -15.19 11.18
C GLU A 59 2.46 -14.35 11.17
N ALA A 60 1.53 -14.59 12.11
CA ALA A 60 0.33 -13.76 12.24
C ALA A 60 0.70 -12.42 12.88
N PHE A 61 0.61 -11.35 12.11
CA PHE A 61 0.96 -9.99 12.52
C PHE A 61 -0.24 -9.09 12.79
N MET A 62 -1.43 -9.64 12.79
CA MET A 62 -2.68 -8.93 13.10
C MET A 62 -3.74 -9.93 13.55
N ALA A 63 -4.40 -9.65 14.66
CA ALA A 63 -5.59 -10.39 15.10
C ALA A 63 -6.75 -10.19 14.09
N PRO A 64 -7.77 -11.08 14.07
CA PRO A 64 -8.92 -10.89 13.20
C PRO A 64 -9.62 -9.55 13.42
N VAL A 65 -10.02 -8.90 12.31
CA VAL A 65 -10.70 -7.60 12.29
C VAL A 65 -11.97 -7.71 11.47
N ASP A 66 -13.09 -7.30 12.08
CA ASP A 66 -14.38 -7.13 11.43
C ASP A 66 -14.56 -5.67 11.04
N SER A 67 -14.91 -5.41 9.78
CA SER A 67 -15.17 -4.08 9.25
C SER A 67 -16.57 -3.99 8.67
N THR A 68 -17.29 -2.93 9.00
CA THR A 68 -18.60 -2.61 8.40
C THR A 68 -18.57 -1.20 7.83
N GLU A 69 -18.97 -1.06 6.57
CA GLU A 69 -19.04 0.23 5.91
C GLU A 69 -20.41 0.43 5.25
N THR A 70 -21.04 1.58 5.52
CA THR A 70 -22.28 2.00 4.85
C THR A 70 -22.05 3.32 4.14
N THR A 71 -22.20 3.31 2.82
CA THR A 71 -21.95 4.46 1.94
C THR A 71 -23.24 4.96 1.32
N LEU A 72 -23.48 6.27 1.36
CA LEU A 72 -24.47 6.96 0.55
C LEU A 72 -23.78 7.89 -0.45
N GLY A 73 -23.89 7.57 -1.74
CA GLY A 73 -23.32 8.34 -2.83
C GLY A 73 -24.36 9.08 -3.66
N PHE A 74 -24.05 10.30 -4.10
CA PHE A 74 -24.80 11.05 -5.09
C PHE A 74 -23.87 11.53 -6.20
N PHE A 75 -24.28 11.37 -7.44
CA PHE A 75 -23.59 11.89 -8.63
C PHE A 75 -24.56 12.65 -9.53
N SER A 76 -24.12 13.80 -10.04
CA SER A 76 -24.83 14.61 -11.04
C SER A 76 -23.87 15.08 -12.12
N SER A 77 -24.32 15.04 -13.38
CA SER A 77 -23.65 15.64 -14.53
C SER A 77 -24.68 16.49 -15.30
N ASP A 78 -24.44 17.81 -15.36
CA ASP A 78 -25.35 18.78 -15.93
C ASP A 78 -24.60 19.67 -16.96
N ASP A 79 -25.21 19.90 -18.12
CA ASP A 79 -24.80 20.97 -19.04
C ASP A 79 -25.24 22.33 -18.48
N VAL A 80 -24.26 23.17 -18.14
CA VAL A 80 -24.50 24.54 -17.64
C VAL A 80 -24.41 25.59 -18.77
N GLY A 81 -24.46 25.15 -20.04
CA GLY A 81 -24.52 25.97 -21.26
C GLY A 81 -23.14 26.32 -21.83
N PHE A 82 -22.16 26.65 -21.04
CA PHE A 82 -20.79 26.92 -21.48
C PHE A 82 -19.80 25.81 -21.13
N ALA A 83 -20.23 24.84 -20.30
CA ALA A 83 -19.42 23.74 -19.79
C ALA A 83 -20.34 22.61 -19.29
N THR A 84 -19.77 21.43 -19.04
CA THR A 84 -20.38 20.35 -18.28
C THR A 84 -19.89 20.44 -16.84
N LEU A 85 -20.82 20.40 -15.89
CA LEU A 85 -20.53 20.37 -14.46
C LEU A 85 -20.87 19.00 -13.89
N ASP A 86 -19.88 18.30 -13.38
CA ASP A 86 -20.03 17.05 -12.66
C ASP A 86 -19.89 17.32 -11.16
N ILE A 87 -20.78 16.75 -10.34
CA ILE A 87 -20.76 16.85 -8.88
C ILE A 87 -20.86 15.45 -8.29
N GLY A 88 -19.98 15.11 -7.39
CA GLY A 88 -20.00 13.90 -6.57
C GLY A 88 -20.06 14.26 -5.09
N LEU A 89 -20.95 13.59 -4.34
CA LEU A 89 -21.05 13.68 -2.89
C LEU A 89 -21.07 12.26 -2.32
N ARG A 90 -20.35 12.03 -1.23
CA ARG A 90 -20.30 10.75 -0.54
C ARG A 90 -20.34 10.97 0.95
N PHE A 91 -21.13 10.16 1.63
CA PHE A 91 -21.17 10.04 3.08
C PHE A 91 -20.94 8.58 3.43
N ASP A 92 -20.01 8.32 4.35
CA ASP A 92 -19.66 6.99 4.82
C ASP A 92 -19.80 6.92 6.33
N GLN A 93 -20.35 5.82 6.81
CA GLN A 93 -20.31 5.39 8.19
C GLN A 93 -19.49 4.12 8.23
N ILE A 94 -18.43 4.11 9.03
CA ILE A 94 -17.44 3.04 9.08
C ILE A 94 -17.26 2.61 10.53
N GLU A 95 -17.16 1.29 10.72
CA GLU A 95 -16.86 0.66 12.00
C GLU A 95 -15.85 -0.46 11.79
N ARG A 96 -14.84 -0.53 12.65
CA ARG A 96 -13.82 -1.59 12.64
C ARG A 96 -13.59 -2.08 14.05
N ASP A 97 -13.85 -3.37 14.27
CA ASP A 97 -13.67 -4.06 15.51
C ASP A 97 -12.47 -4.99 15.40
N GLY A 98 -11.48 -4.79 16.26
CA GLY A 98 -10.24 -5.56 16.27
C GLY A 98 -9.69 -5.70 17.69
N PHE A 99 -8.43 -6.08 17.80
CA PHE A 99 -7.76 -6.30 19.07
C PHE A 99 -6.41 -5.61 19.06
N ILE A 100 -6.05 -5.03 20.20
CA ILE A 100 -4.74 -4.44 20.47
C ILE A 100 -3.97 -5.45 21.31
N ALA A 101 -2.72 -5.73 20.96
CA ALA A 101 -1.81 -6.45 21.84
C ALA A 101 -1.31 -5.48 22.89
N GLU A 102 -1.57 -5.75 24.18
CA GLU A 102 -0.95 -4.97 25.25
C GLU A 102 0.53 -5.36 25.39
N MET A 103 1.41 -4.39 25.25
CA MET A 103 2.75 -4.49 25.80
C MET A 103 2.63 -4.17 27.29
N HIS A 104 2.77 -5.17 28.15
CA HIS A 104 2.80 -4.96 29.59
C HIS A 104 4.00 -4.10 29.98
N HIS A 105 3.76 -2.79 30.16
CA HIS A 105 4.61 -2.00 31.05
C HIS A 105 4.22 -2.40 32.46
N GLU A 106 5.06 -3.11 33.17
CA GLU A 106 4.91 -3.31 34.61
C GLU A 106 4.87 -1.92 35.25
N GLU A 107 3.68 -1.44 35.64
CA GLU A 107 3.58 -0.31 36.54
C GLU A 107 4.18 -0.74 37.87
N ASP A 108 5.35 -0.18 38.21
CA ASP A 108 5.99 -0.33 39.50
C ASP A 108 4.96 0.04 40.61
N HIS A 109 4.37 -0.98 41.21
CA HIS A 109 3.66 -0.81 42.45
C HIS A 109 4.68 -0.60 43.57
N ASP A 110 5.07 0.65 43.81
CA ASP A 110 5.71 1.10 45.04
C ASP A 110 4.76 0.84 46.21
N ASP A 111 4.70 -0.40 46.69
CA ASP A 111 4.13 -0.72 47.99
C ASP A 111 5.16 -0.43 49.06
N ASP A 112 5.13 0.82 49.58
CA ASP A 112 5.74 1.22 50.83
C ASP A 112 5.19 0.34 51.97
N HIS A 113 5.87 -0.75 52.29
CA HIS A 113 5.67 -1.49 53.55
C HIS A 113 6.85 -1.24 54.50
N ASP A 114 6.84 -0.06 55.17
CA ASP A 114 7.45 0.12 56.46
C ASP A 114 6.69 -0.68 57.53
N GLU A 115 7.18 -1.84 57.93
CA GLU A 115 6.88 -2.39 59.24
C GLU A 115 8.10 -3.10 59.84
N ASP A 116 8.64 -2.46 60.90
CA ASP A 116 9.59 -2.95 61.86
C ASP A 116 9.08 -4.25 62.53
N HIS A 117 9.78 -5.38 62.35
CA HIS A 117 9.71 -6.51 63.25
C HIS A 117 11.10 -7.02 63.64
N GLU A 118 11.58 -6.57 64.82
CA GLU A 118 12.56 -7.29 65.60
C GLU A 118 11.94 -8.60 66.15
N GLY A 119 12.59 -9.72 65.94
CA GLY A 119 12.20 -10.98 66.55
C GLY A 119 13.14 -12.11 66.23
N ASP A 120 14.08 -12.36 67.19
CA ASP A 120 14.92 -13.56 67.25
C ASP A 120 14.09 -14.85 67.29
N HIS A 121 14.39 -15.80 66.44
CA HIS A 121 14.21 -17.21 66.72
C HIS A 121 15.16 -18.07 65.86
N ASP A 122 16.17 -18.64 66.56
CA ASP A 122 16.87 -19.85 66.16
C ASP A 122 15.90 -21.03 66.13
N GLU A 123 15.85 -21.82 65.05
CA GLU A 123 15.71 -23.30 65.12
C GLU A 123 15.88 -23.93 63.73
N ASP A 124 16.75 -24.92 63.71
CA ASP A 124 17.10 -25.83 62.62
C ASP A 124 15.87 -26.54 61.99
N HIS A 125 15.69 -26.48 60.68
CA HIS A 125 14.98 -27.49 59.92
C HIS A 125 15.70 -27.78 58.59
N GLU A 126 16.40 -28.94 58.59
CA GLU A 126 16.75 -29.67 57.36
C GLU A 126 15.45 -30.21 56.76
N GLY A 127 15.19 -29.87 55.54
CA GLY A 127 14.07 -30.39 54.74
C GLY A 127 14.37 -30.20 53.26
N ASP A 128 14.86 -31.30 52.64
CA ASP A 128 14.95 -31.43 51.16
C ASP A 128 13.59 -31.25 50.55
N HIS A 129 13.41 -30.23 49.73
CA HIS A 129 12.33 -30.17 48.73
C HIS A 129 12.94 -29.77 47.39
N ASP A 130 13.40 -30.79 46.63
CA ASP A 130 13.48 -30.74 45.20
C ASP A 130 12.05 -30.74 44.67
N GLU A 131 11.52 -29.58 44.32
CA GLU A 131 10.35 -29.42 43.43
C GLU A 131 10.79 -28.55 42.27
N ASP A 132 11.18 -29.24 41.19
CA ASP A 132 11.34 -28.68 39.86
C ASP A 132 10.00 -28.08 39.41
N HIS A 133 9.83 -26.77 39.59
CA HIS A 133 8.80 -26.00 38.89
C HIS A 133 9.45 -25.46 37.62
N GLU A 134 9.62 -26.32 36.61
CA GLU A 134 9.67 -25.90 35.23
C GLU A 134 8.24 -25.44 34.86
N GLY A 135 7.91 -24.23 35.20
CA GLY A 135 6.74 -23.54 34.67
C GLY A 135 7.20 -22.83 33.39
N ASP A 136 6.97 -23.46 32.23
CA ASP A 136 6.92 -22.74 30.98
C ASP A 136 5.82 -21.68 31.12
N HIS A 137 6.20 -20.46 31.47
CA HIS A 137 5.35 -19.30 31.31
C HIS A 137 5.45 -18.90 29.84
N ASP A 138 4.71 -19.61 28.98
CA ASP A 138 4.24 -19.02 27.74
C ASP A 138 3.37 -17.83 28.14
N GLU A 139 3.95 -16.65 28.25
CA GLU A 139 3.21 -15.40 28.43
C GLU A 139 2.36 -15.18 27.17
N ALA A 140 1.12 -15.65 27.25
CA ALA A 140 0.15 -15.43 26.19
C ALA A 140 -0.07 -13.92 26.09
N MET A 141 0.24 -13.30 24.95
CA MET A 141 -0.11 -11.91 24.67
C MET A 141 -1.58 -11.70 25.02
N GLU A 142 -1.85 -10.76 25.91
CA GLU A 142 -3.22 -10.36 26.25
C GLU A 142 -3.70 -9.39 25.17
N TYR A 143 -4.84 -9.68 24.57
CA TYR A 143 -5.43 -8.89 23.50
C TYR A 143 -6.66 -8.17 24.02
N ASP A 144 -6.63 -6.83 24.03
CA ASP A 144 -7.77 -6.01 24.38
C ASP A 144 -8.62 -5.66 23.15
N PRO A 145 -9.96 -5.83 23.25
CA PRO A 145 -10.85 -5.46 22.16
C PRO A 145 -10.89 -3.93 21.99
N PHE A 146 -10.77 -3.47 20.75
CA PHE A 146 -10.86 -2.06 20.38
C PHE A 146 -11.82 -1.89 19.20
N SER A 147 -12.65 -0.85 19.25
CA SER A 147 -13.57 -0.47 18.17
C SER A 147 -13.27 0.95 17.70
N PHE A 148 -12.98 1.07 16.42
CA PHE A 148 -12.87 2.36 15.71
C PHE A 148 -14.18 2.63 14.97
N SER A 149 -14.74 3.85 15.10
CA SER A 149 -15.89 4.26 14.31
C SER A 149 -15.81 5.73 13.90
N ASP A 150 -16.17 6.03 12.65
CA ASP A 150 -16.18 7.40 12.14
C ASP A 150 -17.30 7.60 11.09
N GLU A 151 -17.74 8.86 10.95
CA GLU A 151 -18.69 9.32 9.94
C GLU A 151 -18.02 10.40 9.09
N VAL A 152 -17.78 10.12 7.82
CA VAL A 152 -17.00 10.98 6.95
C VAL A 152 -17.79 11.47 5.75
N PHE A 153 -17.43 12.65 5.27
CA PHE A 153 -18.05 13.25 4.11
C PHE A 153 -17.00 13.66 3.08
N SER A 154 -17.24 13.26 1.82
CA SER A 154 -16.41 13.61 0.67
C SER A 154 -17.23 14.32 -0.38
N ALA A 155 -16.64 15.31 -1.06
CA ALA A 155 -17.26 16.05 -2.15
C ALA A 155 -16.26 16.31 -3.27
N ALA A 156 -16.76 16.28 -4.52
CA ALA A 156 -15.95 16.62 -5.68
C ALA A 156 -16.81 17.39 -6.70
N ALA A 157 -16.17 18.30 -7.42
CA ALA A 157 -16.78 19.01 -8.55
C ALA A 157 -15.79 19.14 -9.69
N THR A 158 -16.20 18.79 -10.91
CA THR A 158 -15.38 18.97 -12.12
C THR A 158 -16.14 19.82 -13.13
N LEU A 159 -15.51 20.87 -13.60
CA LEU A 159 -16.02 21.72 -14.67
C LEU A 159 -15.23 21.47 -15.95
N ARG A 160 -15.85 20.83 -16.94
CA ARG A 160 -15.25 20.56 -18.24
C ARG A 160 -15.84 21.43 -19.33
N ARG A 161 -14.98 22.10 -20.10
CA ARG A 161 -15.37 22.94 -21.23
C ARG A 161 -14.66 22.48 -22.49
N ASP A 162 -15.45 22.18 -23.51
CA ASP A 162 -14.95 21.98 -24.86
C ASP A 162 -14.63 23.36 -25.48
N LEU A 163 -13.37 23.60 -25.79
CA LEU A 163 -12.89 24.84 -26.40
C LEU A 163 -13.20 24.87 -27.90
N ASN A 164 -13.13 23.70 -28.52
CA ASN A 164 -13.52 23.42 -29.91
C ASN A 164 -13.67 21.90 -30.08
N GLU A 165 -13.90 21.41 -31.31
CA GLU A 165 -14.10 19.98 -31.62
C GLU A 165 -12.89 19.10 -31.35
N HIS A 166 -11.72 19.69 -31.04
CA HIS A 166 -10.45 18.99 -30.82
C HIS A 166 -9.84 19.22 -29.45
N ALA A 167 -10.32 20.18 -28.68
CA ALA A 167 -9.67 20.56 -27.44
C ALA A 167 -10.68 20.79 -26.31
N SER A 168 -10.36 20.30 -25.12
CA SER A 168 -11.12 20.56 -23.91
C SER A 168 -10.21 20.95 -22.73
N LEU A 169 -10.79 21.71 -21.79
CA LEU A 169 -10.18 22.10 -20.53
C LEU A 169 -11.06 21.62 -19.39
N SER A 170 -10.45 21.06 -18.37
CA SER A 170 -11.13 20.55 -17.17
C SER A 170 -10.49 21.13 -15.92
N LEU A 171 -11.31 21.61 -14.99
CA LEU A 171 -10.90 22.02 -13.65
C LEU A 171 -11.61 21.13 -12.64
N GLY A 172 -10.85 20.41 -11.84
CA GLY A 172 -11.34 19.58 -10.75
C GLY A 172 -11.05 20.20 -9.40
N LEU A 173 -11.97 20.01 -8.46
CA LEU A 173 -11.85 20.32 -7.04
C LEU A 173 -12.42 19.14 -6.28
N ALA A 174 -11.69 18.63 -5.31
CA ALA A 174 -12.17 17.54 -4.46
C ALA A 174 -11.70 17.70 -3.02
N SER A 175 -12.56 17.31 -2.09
CA SER A 175 -12.25 17.13 -0.69
C SER A 175 -12.69 15.72 -0.30
N VAL A 176 -11.74 14.83 -0.04
CA VAL A 176 -11.96 13.40 0.19
C VAL A 176 -11.45 13.02 1.55
N SER A 177 -12.27 12.32 2.31
CA SER A 177 -11.89 11.75 3.60
C SER A 177 -11.62 10.25 3.46
N LYS A 178 -10.59 9.75 4.15
CA LYS A 178 -10.20 8.34 4.23
C LYS A 178 -9.98 7.99 5.70
N THR A 179 -10.77 7.07 6.24
CA THR A 179 -10.55 6.53 7.58
C THR A 179 -9.35 5.58 7.58
N PRO A 180 -8.64 5.43 8.71
CA PRO A 180 -7.58 4.43 8.84
C PRO A 180 -8.10 3.03 8.49
N SER A 181 -7.29 2.24 7.80
CA SER A 181 -7.60 0.84 7.46
C SER A 181 -7.37 -0.08 8.67
N ALA A 182 -7.86 -1.33 8.59
CA ALA A 182 -7.62 -2.34 9.62
C ALA A 182 -6.13 -2.55 9.90
N VAL A 183 -5.30 -2.58 8.85
CA VAL A 183 -3.84 -2.74 8.97
C VAL A 183 -3.22 -1.53 9.68
N GLU A 184 -3.61 -0.31 9.31
CA GLU A 184 -3.08 0.92 9.92
C GLU A 184 -3.43 1.04 11.41
N LEU A 185 -4.54 0.42 11.86
CA LEU A 185 -4.98 0.46 13.26
C LEU A 185 -4.44 -0.71 14.11
N PHE A 186 -4.46 -1.94 13.58
CA PHE A 186 -4.36 -3.16 14.39
C PHE A 186 -3.14 -4.03 14.09
N MET A 187 -2.27 -3.60 13.16
CA MET A 187 -1.04 -4.33 12.86
C MET A 187 -0.15 -4.40 14.10
N ASN A 188 0.38 -5.59 14.44
CA ASN A 188 1.39 -5.74 15.48
C ASN A 188 2.13 -7.07 15.28
N GLY A 189 3.23 -7.03 14.56
CA GLY A 189 4.04 -8.24 14.37
C GLY A 189 4.97 -8.22 13.17
N GLU A 190 5.60 -9.35 12.96
CA GLU A 190 6.61 -9.56 11.95
C GLU A 190 6.00 -9.65 10.54
N HIS A 191 6.37 -8.72 9.69
CA HIS A 191 6.05 -8.75 8.26
C HIS A 191 7.32 -9.05 7.46
N LEU A 192 7.69 -10.32 7.37
CA LEU A 192 8.94 -10.79 6.76
C LEU A 192 9.09 -10.34 5.30
N ALA A 193 7.99 -10.24 4.55
CA ALA A 193 8.00 -9.78 3.15
C ALA A 193 8.46 -8.32 3.00
N SER A 194 8.28 -7.47 4.01
CA SER A 194 8.78 -6.10 4.08
C SER A 194 10.09 -5.97 4.85
N SER A 195 10.54 -7.04 5.52
CA SER A 195 11.67 -7.06 6.48
C SER A 195 11.44 -6.08 7.63
N ARG A 196 10.21 -6.01 8.15
CA ARG A 196 9.80 -5.11 9.22
C ARG A 196 9.00 -5.82 10.30
N TYR A 197 9.12 -5.29 11.52
CA TYR A 197 8.13 -5.46 12.55
C TYR A 197 7.20 -4.25 12.48
N GLU A 198 5.94 -4.45 12.10
CA GLU A 198 5.01 -3.35 11.80
C GLU A 198 4.00 -3.20 12.94
N VAL A 199 3.80 -1.96 13.40
CA VAL A 199 2.89 -1.62 14.49
C VAL A 199 1.87 -0.59 14.00
N GLY A 200 0.59 -0.88 14.21
CA GLY A 200 -0.53 0.03 13.96
C GLY A 200 -0.70 1.04 15.09
N ASP A 201 -1.47 2.09 14.83
CA ASP A 201 -1.84 3.07 15.85
C ASP A 201 -3.36 3.26 15.87
N VAL A 202 -3.99 2.88 16.98
CA VAL A 202 -5.45 3.01 17.17
C VAL A 202 -5.91 4.46 17.40
N ASN A 203 -4.98 5.38 17.60
CA ASN A 203 -5.26 6.80 17.77
C ASN A 203 -5.21 7.60 16.46
N LEU A 204 -5.05 6.91 15.32
CA LEU A 204 -5.05 7.58 14.01
C LEU A 204 -6.39 8.26 13.73
N ASP A 205 -6.31 9.53 13.36
CA ASP A 205 -7.45 10.31 12.87
C ASP A 205 -7.73 10.05 11.39
N THR A 206 -8.93 10.38 10.94
CA THR A 206 -9.31 10.35 9.52
C THR A 206 -8.43 11.30 8.69
N GLU A 207 -7.85 10.77 7.62
CA GLU A 207 -7.10 11.52 6.62
C GLU A 207 -8.06 12.36 5.76
N ARG A 208 -7.70 13.61 5.47
CA ARG A 208 -8.46 14.50 4.57
C ARG A 208 -7.56 15.04 3.47
N SER A 209 -7.96 14.80 2.24
CA SER A 209 -7.27 15.22 1.02
C SER A 209 -8.06 16.29 0.29
N ASP A 210 -7.53 17.51 0.20
CA ASP A 210 -8.09 18.64 -0.55
C ASP A 210 -7.29 18.85 -1.84
N ASN A 211 -7.89 18.51 -2.98
CA ASN A 211 -7.25 18.49 -4.29
C ASN A 211 -7.80 19.55 -5.24
N ILE A 212 -6.90 20.17 -6.01
CA ILE A 212 -7.21 20.99 -7.19
C ILE A 212 -6.39 20.48 -8.37
N ASP A 213 -7.04 20.24 -9.50
CA ASP A 213 -6.40 19.84 -10.74
C ASP A 213 -6.89 20.66 -11.94
N LEU A 214 -5.98 20.87 -12.88
CA LEU A 214 -6.28 21.48 -14.17
C LEU A 214 -5.73 20.59 -15.28
N ALA A 215 -6.62 20.11 -16.15
CA ALA A 215 -6.25 19.25 -17.26
C ALA A 215 -6.68 19.86 -18.61
N PHE A 216 -5.79 19.77 -19.57
CA PHE A 216 -6.03 20.10 -20.97
C PHE A 216 -5.89 18.85 -21.82
N THR A 217 -6.84 18.61 -22.73
CA THR A 217 -6.76 17.52 -23.70
C THR A 217 -6.93 18.08 -25.11
N PHE A 218 -6.19 17.47 -26.04
CA PHE A 218 -6.26 17.79 -27.46
C PHE A 218 -6.25 16.50 -28.28
N ASP A 219 -7.17 16.34 -29.22
CA ASP A 219 -7.20 15.22 -30.16
C ASP A 219 -7.65 15.69 -31.54
N SER A 220 -6.77 15.55 -32.51
CA SER A 220 -7.03 15.79 -33.91
C SER A 220 -6.70 14.53 -34.73
N HIS A 221 -6.90 14.62 -36.04
CA HIS A 221 -6.61 13.47 -36.92
C HIS A 221 -5.16 12.96 -36.79
N ASN A 222 -4.18 13.86 -36.70
CA ASN A 222 -2.75 13.49 -36.72
C ASN A 222 -2.05 13.66 -35.38
N TRP A 223 -2.57 14.50 -34.48
CA TRP A 223 -1.93 14.84 -33.22
C TRP A 223 -2.90 14.70 -32.07
N PHE A 224 -2.42 14.21 -30.97
CA PHE A 224 -3.17 14.15 -29.70
C PHE A 224 -2.25 14.43 -28.54
N GLY A 225 -2.83 14.74 -27.39
CA GLY A 225 -2.07 14.90 -26.17
C GLY A 225 -2.92 15.38 -25.03
N SER A 226 -2.36 15.31 -23.85
CA SER A 226 -2.91 15.79 -22.60
C SER A 226 -1.82 16.44 -21.76
N ALA A 227 -2.21 17.40 -20.95
CA ALA A 227 -1.38 17.95 -19.89
C ALA A 227 -2.25 18.17 -18.67
N ALA A 228 -1.81 17.73 -17.52
CA ALA A 228 -2.46 17.95 -16.23
C ALA A 228 -1.44 18.45 -15.22
N VAL A 229 -1.89 19.35 -14.34
CA VAL A 229 -1.16 19.80 -13.15
C VAL A 229 -2.10 19.67 -11.96
N TYR A 230 -1.58 19.27 -10.82
CA TYR A 230 -2.37 19.14 -9.61
C TYR A 230 -1.61 19.58 -8.37
N TYR A 231 -2.37 19.99 -7.39
CA TYR A 231 -1.92 20.22 -6.03
C TYR A 231 -2.91 19.55 -5.08
N ASN A 232 -2.39 18.77 -4.15
CA ASN A 232 -3.17 18.07 -3.15
C ASN A 232 -2.56 18.32 -1.77
N ARG A 233 -3.35 18.87 -0.86
CA ARG A 233 -3.01 19.00 0.56
C ARG A 233 -3.71 17.89 1.31
N VAL A 234 -2.96 17.15 2.10
CA VAL A 234 -3.47 16.06 2.92
C VAL A 234 -3.22 16.37 4.39
N ASP A 235 -4.30 16.61 5.12
CA ASP A 235 -4.25 16.71 6.57
C ASP A 235 -4.31 15.28 7.16
N ASN A 236 -3.48 14.98 8.16
CA ASN A 236 -3.34 13.67 8.79
C ASN A 236 -2.94 12.55 7.79
N TYR A 237 -2.01 12.80 6.88
CA TYR A 237 -1.52 11.79 5.95
C TYR A 237 -0.92 10.61 6.72
N ILE A 238 -1.49 9.40 6.54
CA ILE A 238 -1.08 8.17 7.23
C ILE A 238 0.05 7.51 6.45
N TYR A 239 1.16 7.19 7.13
CA TYR A 239 2.28 6.48 6.53
C TYR A 239 2.99 5.58 7.54
N LEU A 240 3.69 4.57 7.04
CA LEU A 240 4.54 3.71 7.86
C LEU A 240 5.92 4.35 7.97
N ARG A 241 6.33 4.68 9.19
CA ARG A 241 7.62 5.29 9.55
C ARG A 241 8.57 4.20 10.05
N ASP A 242 9.73 4.10 9.43
CA ASP A 242 10.80 3.23 9.93
C ASP A 242 11.49 3.90 11.12
N GLU A 243 11.76 3.16 12.20
CA GLU A 243 12.59 3.60 13.32
C GLU A 243 14.03 3.85 12.85
N LEU A 244 14.66 4.89 13.38
CA LEU A 244 16.04 5.20 13.06
C LEU A 244 17.02 4.37 13.91
N GLU A 245 18.19 4.05 13.37
CA GLU A 245 19.26 3.36 14.11
C GLU A 245 19.64 4.07 15.43
N GLU A 246 19.54 5.41 15.47
CA GLU A 246 19.80 6.22 16.68
C GLU A 246 18.68 6.10 17.72
N GLU A 247 17.42 5.99 17.27
CA GLU A 247 16.24 5.77 18.11
C GLU A 247 16.28 4.36 18.69
N HIS A 248 16.54 3.36 17.85
CA HIS A 248 16.71 1.97 18.26
C HIS A 248 17.82 1.79 19.30
N ALA A 249 18.99 2.43 19.10
CA ALA A 249 20.09 2.40 20.05
C ALA A 249 19.74 3.05 21.40
N ALA A 250 18.90 4.08 21.42
CA ALA A 250 18.46 4.75 22.63
C ALA A 250 17.55 3.86 23.48
N HIS A 251 16.63 3.12 22.85
CA HIS A 251 15.78 2.15 23.54
C HIS A 251 16.61 1.00 24.14
N MET A 252 17.62 0.50 23.43
CA MET A 252 18.53 -0.55 23.93
C MET A 252 19.39 -0.09 25.12
N ASP A 253 19.69 1.24 25.25
CA ASP A 253 20.49 1.77 26.34
C ASP A 253 19.66 2.00 27.64
N GLU A 254 18.35 2.17 27.54
CA GLU A 254 17.44 2.35 28.69
C GLU A 254 17.12 1.01 29.38
N ASP A 255 17.12 -0.12 28.66
CA ASP A 255 16.77 -1.45 29.19
C ASP A 255 17.91 -2.20 29.93
N HIS A 256 19.13 -1.60 30.05
CA HIS A 256 20.31 -2.29 30.59
C HIS A 256 20.46 -2.26 32.12
N GLU A 257 19.52 -1.73 32.89
CA GLU A 257 19.62 -1.76 34.37
C GLU A 257 18.86 -2.94 35.04
N ASP A 258 18.00 -3.68 34.31
CA ASP A 258 17.27 -4.83 34.87
C ASP A 258 17.59 -6.14 34.12
N GLU A 259 18.10 -7.14 34.86
CA GLU A 259 18.61 -8.44 34.36
C GLU A 259 17.53 -9.41 33.79
N HIS A 260 16.32 -8.95 33.48
CA HIS A 260 15.22 -9.78 32.96
C HIS A 260 14.36 -9.03 31.93
N GLY A 261 14.86 -8.87 30.70
CA GLY A 261 14.06 -8.31 29.61
C GLY A 261 14.51 -8.85 28.26
N GLU A 262 13.88 -9.91 27.77
CA GLU A 262 13.95 -10.33 26.34
C GLU A 262 13.14 -9.40 25.43
N HIS A 263 13.06 -8.11 25.74
CA HIS A 263 12.31 -7.12 24.96
C HIS A 263 13.28 -6.23 24.20
N GLY A 264 13.52 -6.51 22.92
CA GLY A 264 14.30 -5.62 22.07
C GLY A 264 14.93 -6.23 20.83
N ASP A 265 15.01 -7.55 20.68
CA ASP A 265 15.51 -8.16 19.46
C ASP A 265 14.33 -8.60 18.56
N HIS A 266 13.86 -7.70 17.69
CA HIS A 266 12.87 -8.03 16.67
C HIS A 266 13.44 -8.93 15.56
N GLY A 267 14.36 -9.83 15.89
CA GLY A 267 14.95 -10.80 14.94
C GLY A 267 15.74 -10.14 13.81
N GLY A 268 16.22 -8.90 13.99
CA GLY A 268 16.92 -8.12 12.96
C GLY A 268 15.97 -7.46 11.95
N LEU A 269 14.68 -7.41 12.24
CA LEU A 269 13.70 -6.64 11.48
C LEU A 269 13.73 -5.15 11.86
N ILE A 270 13.35 -4.28 10.96
CA ILE A 270 13.22 -2.84 11.21
C ILE A 270 11.89 -2.59 11.90
N LEU A 271 11.88 -2.03 13.11
CA LEU A 271 10.65 -1.56 13.75
C LEU A 271 10.05 -0.43 12.91
N SER A 272 8.77 -0.54 12.61
CA SER A 272 8.06 0.45 11.78
C SER A 272 6.66 0.67 12.32
N GLU A 273 6.28 1.93 12.49
CA GLU A 273 5.02 2.34 13.10
C GLU A 273 4.17 3.13 12.13
N TYR A 274 2.87 2.88 12.09
CA TYR A 274 1.92 3.74 11.41
C TYR A 274 1.76 5.04 12.19
N THR A 275 1.86 6.16 11.49
CA THR A 275 1.79 7.50 12.09
C THR A 275 1.16 8.47 11.10
N GLN A 276 0.90 9.71 11.55
CA GLN A 276 0.24 10.75 10.75
C GLN A 276 1.04 12.03 10.73
N GLN A 277 1.03 12.70 9.59
CA GLN A 277 1.56 14.05 9.44
C GLN A 277 0.91 14.74 8.24
N ASP A 278 0.66 16.06 8.34
CA ASP A 278 0.18 16.84 7.20
C ASP A 278 1.21 16.88 6.08
N ALA A 279 0.75 16.67 4.84
CA ALA A 279 1.60 16.60 3.66
C ALA A 279 1.00 17.35 2.46
N ASP A 280 1.87 17.94 1.64
CA ASP A 280 1.54 18.60 0.39
C ASP A 280 2.12 17.79 -0.79
N PHE A 281 1.29 17.56 -1.81
CA PHE A 281 1.68 16.87 -3.04
C PHE A 281 1.47 17.81 -4.23
N THR A 282 2.48 17.95 -5.07
CA THR A 282 2.41 18.72 -6.32
C THR A 282 2.88 17.85 -7.46
N GLY A 283 2.19 17.87 -8.58
CA GLY A 283 2.64 17.06 -9.70
C GLY A 283 2.09 17.52 -11.04
N TYR A 284 2.65 16.93 -12.09
CA TYR A 284 2.18 17.11 -13.46
C TYR A 284 2.32 15.84 -14.27
N GLU A 285 1.47 15.74 -15.28
CA GLU A 285 1.50 14.70 -16.30
C GLU A 285 1.36 15.34 -17.66
N ILE A 286 2.24 14.97 -18.62
CA ILE A 286 2.19 15.45 -19.99
C ILE A 286 2.31 14.26 -20.93
N GLU A 287 1.41 14.18 -21.90
CA GLU A 287 1.49 13.24 -23.01
C GLU A 287 1.28 13.95 -24.33
N VAL A 288 2.12 13.67 -25.32
CA VAL A 288 1.98 14.18 -26.69
C VAL A 288 2.22 13.03 -27.67
N GLY A 289 1.29 12.86 -28.60
CA GLY A 289 1.37 11.80 -29.60
C GLY A 289 1.07 12.26 -31.01
N ALA A 290 1.53 11.48 -31.98
CA ALA A 290 1.28 11.69 -33.39
C ALA A 290 0.89 10.39 -34.08
N ARG A 291 -0.09 10.47 -34.99
CA ARG A 291 -0.59 9.38 -35.82
C ARG A 291 -0.20 9.61 -37.28
N PHE A 292 0.37 8.61 -37.90
CA PHE A 292 0.85 8.64 -39.29
C PHE A 292 0.15 7.52 -40.08
N ALA A 293 -0.72 7.93 -41.01
CA ALA A 293 -1.26 6.99 -41.99
C ALA A 293 -0.14 6.62 -42.99
N LEU A 294 0.22 5.34 -43.02
CA LEU A 294 1.22 4.80 -43.96
C LEU A 294 0.51 4.13 -45.15
N PRO A 295 1.21 3.87 -46.28
CA PRO A 295 0.65 3.12 -47.40
C PRO A 295 0.10 1.73 -47.01
N ARG A 296 0.63 1.18 -45.90
CA ARG A 296 0.11 -0.01 -45.24
C ARG A 296 0.11 0.22 -43.74
N GLY A 297 -1.09 0.26 -43.14
CA GLY A 297 -1.26 0.39 -41.70
C GLY A 297 -1.10 1.81 -41.16
N GLU A 298 -1.04 1.90 -39.85
CA GLU A 298 -0.91 3.13 -39.09
C GLU A 298 0.28 3.04 -38.13
N PHE A 299 1.02 4.14 -38.02
CA PHE A 299 2.09 4.27 -37.04
C PHE A 299 1.74 5.40 -36.06
N GLU A 300 1.83 5.11 -34.78
CA GLU A 300 1.63 6.05 -33.70
C GLU A 300 2.86 6.13 -32.82
N VAL A 301 3.23 7.35 -32.46
CA VAL A 301 4.29 7.60 -31.48
C VAL A 301 3.76 8.52 -30.39
N THR A 302 4.06 8.20 -29.14
CA THR A 302 3.65 8.95 -27.97
C THR A 302 4.85 9.18 -27.06
N LEU A 303 5.00 10.41 -26.60
CA LEU A 303 5.94 10.81 -25.56
C LEU A 303 5.17 11.22 -24.33
N GLY A 304 5.57 10.73 -23.18
CA GLY A 304 4.97 11.05 -21.89
C GLY A 304 6.03 11.42 -20.85
N ARG A 305 5.66 12.28 -19.92
CA ARG A 305 6.41 12.58 -18.70
C ARG A 305 5.43 12.77 -17.55
N ASP A 306 5.75 12.17 -16.42
CA ASP A 306 5.06 12.39 -15.14
C ASP A 306 6.08 12.65 -14.03
N GLU A 307 5.68 13.50 -13.08
CA GLU A 307 6.48 13.86 -11.92
C GLU A 307 5.56 14.23 -10.77
N VAL A 308 5.87 13.75 -9.58
CA VAL A 308 5.24 14.12 -8.32
C VAL A 308 6.31 14.48 -7.31
N ASP A 309 6.10 15.58 -6.60
CA ASP A 309 6.85 16.02 -5.46
C ASP A 309 5.94 16.01 -4.24
N ALA A 310 6.45 15.52 -3.08
CA ALA A 310 5.67 15.40 -1.87
C ALA A 310 6.54 15.73 -0.64
N GLU A 311 6.07 16.70 0.13
CA GLU A 311 6.73 17.16 1.34
C GLU A 311 5.73 17.21 2.51
N PHE A 312 6.19 16.82 3.69
CA PHE A 312 5.47 17.14 4.92
C PHE A 312 5.50 18.64 5.18
N THR A 313 4.54 19.15 5.95
CA THR A 313 4.44 20.59 6.24
C THR A 313 5.64 21.15 7.02
N ASP A 314 6.49 20.31 7.60
CA ASP A 314 7.76 20.68 8.22
C ASP A 314 8.95 20.69 7.25
N GLY A 315 8.73 20.39 5.97
CA GLY A 315 9.74 20.39 4.89
C GLY A 315 10.54 19.10 4.75
N ARG A 316 10.18 18.03 5.47
CA ARG A 316 10.75 16.69 5.26
C ARG A 316 10.09 16.01 4.07
N ALA A 317 10.83 15.19 3.33
CA ALA A 317 10.29 14.41 2.23
C ALA A 317 9.31 13.34 2.74
N VAL A 318 8.21 13.13 2.01
CA VAL A 318 7.29 12.00 2.22
C VAL A 318 7.96 10.72 1.74
N PRO A 319 7.94 9.61 2.49
CA PRO A 319 8.61 8.38 2.10
C PRO A 319 7.99 7.72 0.86
N ARG A 320 8.83 7.02 0.09
CA ARG A 320 8.44 6.13 -1.00
C ARG A 320 7.68 6.80 -2.16
N ILE A 321 8.01 8.05 -2.44
CA ILE A 321 7.44 8.80 -3.58
C ILE A 321 8.02 8.29 -4.91
N VAL A 322 7.15 8.10 -5.89
CA VAL A 322 7.52 7.62 -7.23
C VAL A 322 8.47 8.59 -7.92
N PRO A 323 9.64 8.15 -8.43
CA PRO A 323 10.54 9.00 -9.20
C PRO A 323 9.90 9.50 -10.50
N ALA A 324 10.35 10.66 -11.01
CA ALA A 324 9.93 11.18 -12.29
C ALA A 324 10.25 10.19 -13.44
N ARG A 325 9.36 10.11 -14.43
CA ARG A 325 9.46 9.15 -15.53
C ARG A 325 9.27 9.81 -16.88
N ASN A 326 10.08 9.39 -17.85
CA ASN A 326 9.89 9.69 -19.26
C ASN A 326 9.48 8.41 -20.00
N MET A 327 8.49 8.50 -20.87
CA MET A 327 7.97 7.36 -21.61
C MET A 327 7.96 7.64 -23.11
N LEU A 328 8.43 6.70 -23.91
CA LEU A 328 8.27 6.68 -25.36
C LEU A 328 7.52 5.41 -25.74
N THR A 329 6.35 5.55 -26.34
CA THR A 329 5.61 4.44 -26.95
C THR A 329 5.61 4.60 -28.47
N ALA A 330 5.98 3.55 -29.20
CA ALA A 330 5.81 3.47 -30.63
C ALA A 330 4.93 2.25 -30.96
N ARG A 331 3.86 2.47 -31.71
CA ARG A 331 2.91 1.41 -32.13
C ARG A 331 2.76 1.40 -33.63
N TYR A 332 2.75 0.22 -34.19
CA TYR A 332 2.41 -0.01 -35.59
C TYR A 332 1.24 -1.00 -35.67
N THR A 333 0.22 -0.66 -36.46
CA THR A 333 -0.96 -1.51 -36.67
C THR A 333 -1.20 -1.70 -38.15
N LEU A 334 -1.37 -2.92 -38.58
CA LEU A 334 -1.68 -3.32 -39.95
C LEU A 334 -2.64 -4.51 -39.94
N ASP A 335 -3.89 -4.27 -40.34
CA ASP A 335 -4.94 -5.30 -40.35
C ASP A 335 -4.99 -6.08 -39.00
N ASP A 336 -4.70 -7.37 -39.05
CA ASP A 336 -4.67 -8.25 -37.88
C ASP A 336 -3.31 -8.27 -37.14
N PHE A 337 -2.34 -7.48 -37.56
CA PHE A 337 -1.00 -7.38 -36.96
C PHE A 337 -0.85 -6.08 -36.18
N SER A 338 -0.27 -6.16 -34.98
CA SER A 338 0.16 -4.98 -34.22
C SER A 338 1.53 -5.22 -33.58
N ALA A 339 2.34 -4.18 -33.51
CA ALA A 339 3.59 -4.19 -32.77
C ALA A 339 3.69 -2.93 -31.88
N LYS A 340 4.23 -3.07 -30.69
CA LYS A 340 4.42 -1.99 -29.72
C LYS A 340 5.85 -2.06 -29.16
N LEU A 341 6.51 -0.91 -29.09
CA LEU A 341 7.73 -0.68 -28.35
C LEU A 341 7.41 0.33 -27.24
N LEU A 342 7.84 0.05 -26.03
CA LEU A 342 7.78 0.97 -24.89
C LEU A 342 9.20 1.14 -24.34
N VAL A 343 9.68 2.38 -24.28
CA VAL A 343 10.87 2.76 -23.52
C VAL A 343 10.40 3.58 -22.32
N LYS A 344 10.76 3.15 -21.13
CA LYS A 344 10.47 3.83 -19.86
C LYS A 344 11.81 4.18 -19.21
N ASP A 345 12.08 5.46 -19.08
CA ASP A 345 13.25 6.01 -18.41
C ASP A 345 12.79 6.59 -17.08
N VAL A 346 13.28 6.02 -15.98
CA VAL A 346 12.96 6.41 -14.59
C VAL A 346 14.16 7.17 -14.05
N GLU A 347 13.94 8.38 -13.57
CA GLU A 347 14.98 9.21 -13.02
C GLU A 347 15.47 8.67 -11.66
N ARG A 348 16.66 9.11 -11.26
CA ARG A 348 17.20 8.82 -9.94
C ARG A 348 16.38 9.54 -8.87
N GLN A 349 15.96 8.81 -7.81
CA GLN A 349 15.29 9.43 -6.68
C GLN A 349 16.29 9.78 -5.59
N THR A 350 16.40 11.08 -5.33
CA THR A 350 17.30 11.65 -4.32
C THR A 350 16.57 12.33 -3.19
N ASP A 351 15.29 12.72 -3.39
CA ASP A 351 14.42 13.28 -2.37
C ASP A 351 13.80 12.11 -1.60
N VAL A 352 14.50 11.72 -0.53
CA VAL A 352 14.20 10.53 0.25
C VAL A 352 13.88 10.94 1.70
N ALA A 353 12.97 10.22 2.31
CA ALA A 353 12.64 10.40 3.72
C ALA A 353 13.78 9.94 4.63
N MET A 354 13.69 10.29 5.90
CA MET A 354 14.64 9.87 6.92
C MET A 354 14.64 8.33 7.02
N GLY A 355 15.81 7.70 7.06
CA GLY A 355 15.96 6.25 7.02
C GLY A 355 15.84 5.62 5.61
N GLU A 356 15.39 6.37 4.61
CA GLU A 356 15.23 5.87 3.25
C GLU A 356 16.49 6.03 2.40
N THR A 357 16.84 5.03 1.60
CA THR A 357 17.99 5.06 0.70
C THR A 357 17.65 5.69 -0.66
N VAL A 358 18.62 6.34 -1.29
CA VAL A 358 18.54 6.82 -2.66
C VAL A 358 18.37 5.63 -3.63
N THR A 359 17.56 5.79 -4.69
CA THR A 359 17.41 4.78 -5.74
C THR A 359 17.93 5.31 -7.07
N GLU A 360 18.84 4.55 -7.69
CA GLU A 360 19.39 4.91 -8.99
C GLU A 360 18.33 4.83 -10.09
N GLY A 361 18.44 5.74 -11.09
CA GLY A 361 17.61 5.73 -12.28
C GLY A 361 17.90 4.54 -13.18
N PHE A 362 16.94 4.19 -14.03
CA PHE A 362 17.08 3.05 -14.97
C PHE A 362 16.20 3.24 -16.21
N THR A 363 16.55 2.52 -17.29
CA THR A 363 15.77 2.53 -18.54
C THR A 363 15.29 1.14 -18.89
N LEU A 364 13.97 0.91 -18.94
CA LEU A 364 13.35 -0.34 -19.36
C LEU A 364 12.89 -0.26 -20.82
N VAL A 365 13.19 -1.29 -21.59
CA VAL A 365 12.72 -1.46 -22.97
C VAL A 365 11.82 -2.70 -23.04
N ASN A 366 10.56 -2.50 -23.42
CA ASN A 366 9.57 -3.56 -23.60
C ASN A 366 9.07 -3.58 -25.05
N ALA A 367 8.86 -4.75 -25.59
CA ALA A 367 8.35 -4.93 -26.95
C ALA A 367 7.26 -6.02 -26.99
N ASP A 368 6.22 -5.78 -27.78
CA ASP A 368 5.13 -6.73 -28.04
C ASP A 368 4.86 -6.77 -29.54
N ALA A 369 4.58 -7.95 -30.06
CA ALA A 369 4.07 -8.14 -31.43
C ALA A 369 2.92 -9.17 -31.38
N SER A 370 1.77 -8.81 -31.91
CA SER A 370 0.57 -9.64 -31.92
C SER A 370 0.03 -9.79 -33.32
N TRP A 371 -0.39 -11.01 -33.64
CA TRP A 371 -1.05 -11.34 -34.90
C TRP A 371 -2.27 -12.19 -34.63
N SER A 372 -3.40 -11.82 -35.26
CA SER A 372 -4.67 -12.51 -35.12
C SER A 372 -5.09 -13.14 -36.45
N TYR A 373 -5.64 -14.33 -36.40
CA TYR A 373 -6.19 -15.03 -37.57
C TYR A 373 -7.60 -15.59 -37.26
N GLY A 374 -8.58 -15.14 -38.02
CA GLY A 374 -9.94 -15.67 -37.94
C GLY A 374 -10.10 -16.90 -38.85
N PHE A 375 -10.43 -18.05 -38.26
CA PHE A 375 -10.78 -19.26 -39.03
C PHE A 375 -12.22 -19.15 -39.56
N ASN A 376 -13.11 -18.54 -38.80
CA ASN A 376 -14.51 -18.25 -39.11
C ASN A 376 -15.01 -17.14 -38.17
N ASP A 377 -16.29 -16.79 -38.23
CA ASP A 377 -16.88 -15.67 -37.43
C ASP A 377 -16.83 -15.89 -35.93
N SER A 378 -16.70 -17.15 -35.45
CA SER A 378 -16.68 -17.48 -34.02
C SER A 378 -15.29 -17.91 -33.52
N THR A 379 -14.38 -18.30 -34.43
CA THR A 379 -13.08 -18.88 -34.02
C THR A 379 -11.92 -18.00 -34.46
N ARG A 380 -11.16 -17.50 -33.50
CA ARG A 380 -9.99 -16.63 -33.72
C ARG A 380 -8.76 -17.12 -32.95
N LEU A 381 -7.64 -17.23 -33.64
CA LEU A 381 -6.32 -17.47 -33.05
C LEU A 381 -5.59 -16.14 -32.92
N THR A 382 -5.04 -15.87 -31.75
CA THR A 382 -4.12 -14.74 -31.52
C THR A 382 -2.79 -15.25 -31.00
N LEU A 383 -1.71 -14.87 -31.67
CA LEU A 383 -0.34 -15.14 -31.28
C LEU A 383 0.29 -13.82 -30.82
N THR A 384 0.86 -13.79 -29.61
CA THR A 384 1.55 -12.61 -29.08
C THR A 384 2.96 -13.02 -28.66
N ALA A 385 3.98 -12.45 -29.28
CA ALA A 385 5.34 -12.48 -28.78
C ALA A 385 5.56 -11.26 -27.92
N PHE A 386 6.22 -11.42 -26.77
CA PHE A 386 6.55 -10.32 -25.88
C PHE A 386 7.99 -10.39 -25.36
N ALA A 387 8.57 -9.23 -25.09
CA ALA A 387 9.83 -9.09 -24.38
C ALA A 387 9.66 -8.00 -23.33
N ARG A 388 10.06 -8.28 -22.10
CA ARG A 388 10.10 -7.36 -20.98
C ARG A 388 11.54 -7.19 -20.57
N ASN A 389 11.92 -5.95 -20.22
CA ASN A 389 13.29 -5.63 -19.86
C ASN A 389 14.28 -6.20 -20.88
N LEU A 390 14.11 -5.83 -22.18
CA LEU A 390 14.87 -6.40 -23.29
C LEU A 390 16.38 -6.19 -23.15
N THR A 391 16.77 -5.11 -22.51
CA THR A 391 18.17 -4.71 -22.24
C THR A 391 18.81 -5.46 -21.08
N ASP A 392 18.00 -6.18 -20.27
CA ASP A 392 18.44 -6.87 -19.05
C ASP A 392 18.97 -5.91 -17.99
N GLU A 393 18.34 -4.75 -17.88
CA GLU A 393 18.69 -3.70 -16.92
C GLU A 393 18.37 -4.13 -15.49
N VAL A 394 19.28 -3.89 -14.53
CA VAL A 394 19.01 -4.06 -13.11
C VAL A 394 18.27 -2.83 -12.62
N SER A 395 17.00 -2.97 -12.33
CA SER A 395 16.12 -1.88 -11.92
C SER A 395 15.51 -2.15 -10.55
N ARG A 396 15.27 -1.09 -9.78
CA ARG A 396 14.72 -1.16 -8.42
C ARG A 396 13.51 -0.24 -8.32
N ASN A 397 12.44 -0.74 -7.68
CA ASN A 397 11.26 0.06 -7.45
C ASN A 397 11.44 0.88 -6.18
N HIS A 398 11.55 2.21 -6.30
CA HIS A 398 11.77 3.10 -5.16
C HIS A 398 10.68 2.97 -4.08
N THR A 399 9.43 2.70 -4.46
CA THR A 399 8.30 2.56 -3.53
C THR A 399 8.27 1.23 -2.76
N SER A 400 9.19 0.30 -3.06
CA SER A 400 9.26 -0.99 -2.37
C SER A 400 10.04 -0.88 -1.07
N PHE A 401 9.54 -1.45 0.00
CA PHE A 401 10.24 -1.56 1.29
C PHE A 401 11.54 -2.35 1.20
N VAL A 402 11.61 -3.33 0.32
CA VAL A 402 12.78 -4.20 0.11
C VAL A 402 13.57 -3.86 -1.16
N LYS A 403 13.51 -2.61 -1.60
CA LYS A 403 14.15 -2.15 -2.86
C LYS A 403 15.64 -2.46 -2.94
N ASP A 404 16.33 -2.42 -1.80
CA ASP A 404 17.79 -2.61 -1.75
C ASP A 404 18.17 -4.10 -1.85
N GLN A 405 17.28 -5.00 -1.45
CA GLN A 405 17.46 -6.45 -1.50
C GLN A 405 16.90 -7.06 -2.80
N VAL A 406 15.72 -6.59 -3.24
CA VAL A 406 14.97 -7.24 -4.32
C VAL A 406 14.85 -6.33 -5.55
N PRO A 407 15.61 -6.58 -6.63
CA PRO A 407 15.45 -5.87 -7.90
C PRO A 407 14.16 -6.31 -8.61
N LEU A 408 13.68 -5.47 -9.54
CA LEU A 408 12.62 -5.86 -10.46
C LEU A 408 13.08 -7.02 -11.37
N PRO A 409 12.14 -7.80 -11.96
CA PRO A 409 12.49 -8.94 -12.81
C PRO A 409 13.42 -8.54 -13.99
N GLY A 410 14.45 -9.34 -14.22
CA GLY A 410 15.31 -9.23 -15.37
C GLY A 410 14.61 -9.52 -16.70
N ARG A 411 15.37 -9.68 -17.77
CA ARG A 411 14.82 -9.93 -19.11
C ARG A 411 13.91 -11.17 -19.16
N ASN A 412 12.69 -10.97 -19.69
CA ASN A 412 11.71 -12.03 -19.89
C ASN A 412 11.19 -11.97 -21.34
N ILE A 413 11.34 -13.06 -22.08
CA ILE A 413 10.89 -13.18 -23.47
C ILE A 413 9.96 -14.40 -23.55
N GLY A 414 8.80 -14.22 -24.18
CA GLY A 414 7.83 -15.30 -24.28
C GLY A 414 6.87 -15.16 -25.44
N VAL A 415 6.08 -16.22 -25.62
CA VAL A 415 5.00 -16.28 -26.61
C VAL A 415 3.72 -16.72 -25.89
N ARG A 416 2.63 -16.03 -26.17
CA ARG A 416 1.28 -16.38 -25.71
C ARG A 416 0.42 -16.77 -26.91
N VAL A 417 -0.29 -17.88 -26.76
CA VAL A 417 -1.27 -18.36 -27.74
C VAL A 417 -2.65 -18.28 -27.10
N ARG A 418 -3.60 -17.64 -27.79
CA ARG A 418 -5.01 -17.55 -27.37
C ARG A 418 -5.89 -18.03 -28.51
N LEU A 419 -6.73 -19.03 -28.26
CA LEU A 419 -7.79 -19.49 -29.13
C LEU A 419 -9.14 -19.11 -28.52
N ALA A 420 -9.90 -18.27 -29.21
CA ALA A 420 -11.28 -17.96 -28.87
C ALA A 420 -12.21 -18.71 -29.83
N PHE A 421 -13.29 -19.34 -29.30
CA PHE A 421 -14.26 -20.15 -30.06
C PHE A 421 -15.67 -20.02 -29.46
#